data_f8e9923fd03d5dcce3e29984c611811b
#
_entry.id   f8e9923fd03d5dcce3e29984c611811b
#
_cell.length_a   1.000
_cell.length_b   1.000
_cell.length_c   1.000
_cell.angle_alpha   90.00
_cell.angle_beta   90.00
_cell.angle_gamma   90.00
#
_symmetry.space_group_name_H-M   'P 1'
#
loop_
_entity.id
_entity.type
_entity.pdbx_description
1 polymer ?
#
loop_
_entity_poly.entity_id
_entity_poly.type
_entity_poly.pdbx_seq_one_letter_code
_entity_poly.pdbx_strand_id
1 'polypeptide(L)'
;MGYHRNNWRQVAGAAAPFVPGGRAILGTVDAANRLIDKADRRTIPYVRGGRPLVELPWQPPGPPPDPHRADAVGRQVWDLLFSGEQHYGARALLDHIGNLLMPLPPAELDLVVRRFGQQGLDRWDALTHVKDADGRSAYDWRRQQELFGWLLRSVSPYAAMLIGTAMPCSQPDYEPDCSCGEHGWVLPQGPFAQVDGAYFTERWQRVSGSTEAMSWQDVDQGRFGTCWLLTSVQAVIQANPHHAPRHLRQEANGTVTCTLYDQDRPVDITVVPDLPYGHGVLWGAKGHSDDSRYAETWPGYYEKAAARFYGGYSGIADGGHPSDALSLLTGRPSREGEIDLANPWLCHELADRRARGQALTASTHGRGDDRERLHGGRLAASHAYFIKDVDVAGGRICLGNPWGDGADRRMWECWLTLQEVPSCLRRMNAVDTW
;
A
#
# COMPACT_ATOMS: atom_id res chain seq x y z
N MET A 1 0.90 1.52 24.49
CA MET A 1 -0.50 1.23 24.92
C MET A 1 -1.12 0.42 23.82
N GLY A 2 -1.56 -0.80 24.15
CA GLY A 2 -1.84 -1.83 23.14
C GLY A 2 -3.14 -1.64 22.40
N TYR A 3 -3.06 -1.21 21.18
CA TYR A 3 -4.17 -1.27 20.25
C TYR A 3 -3.80 -2.13 19.03
N HIS A 4 -4.65 -3.15 18.80
CA HIS A 4 -4.75 -3.97 17.59
C HIS A 4 -3.72 -5.07 17.29
N ARG A 5 -3.15 -5.72 18.30
CA ARG A 5 -2.50 -7.04 18.09
C ARG A 5 -3.45 -8.25 18.11
N ASN A 6 -4.76 -8.06 18.27
CA ASN A 6 -5.69 -9.16 18.56
C ASN A 6 -6.65 -9.59 17.43
N ASN A 7 -6.71 -8.88 16.29
CA ASN A 7 -7.65 -9.27 15.21
C ASN A 7 -7.16 -10.40 14.30
N TRP A 8 -5.89 -10.77 14.39
CA TRP A 8 -5.35 -11.92 13.65
C TRP A 8 -5.89 -13.29 14.07
N ARG A 9 -6.67 -13.38 15.15
CA ARG A 9 -7.17 -14.64 15.68
C ARG A 9 -8.47 -15.15 15.07
N GLN A 10 -9.19 -14.38 14.28
CA GLN A 10 -10.50 -14.80 13.73
C GLN A 10 -10.44 -15.34 12.29
N VAL A 11 -9.39 -15.10 11.52
CA VAL A 11 -9.30 -15.58 10.12
C VAL A 11 -8.69 -16.99 10.00
N ALA A 12 -8.13 -17.55 11.04
CA ALA A 12 -7.52 -18.89 11.03
C ALA A 12 -8.51 -20.07 11.11
N GLY A 13 -9.81 -19.86 10.84
CA GLY A 13 -10.88 -20.84 11.10
C GLY A 13 -11.42 -21.61 9.89
N ALA A 14 -10.97 -21.38 8.67
CA ALA A 14 -11.47 -22.10 7.49
C ALA A 14 -10.36 -22.92 6.83
N ALA A 15 -9.90 -23.98 7.49
CA ALA A 15 -9.10 -25.03 6.87
C ALA A 15 -10.01 -25.91 6.01
N ALA A 16 -9.88 -25.83 4.68
CA ALA A 16 -10.45 -26.83 3.78
C ALA A 16 -9.79 -28.20 4.03
N PRO A 17 -10.52 -29.31 3.89
CA PRO A 17 -10.01 -30.63 4.23
C PRO A 17 -8.92 -31.08 3.26
N PHE A 18 -7.83 -31.53 3.83
CA PHE A 18 -6.69 -32.16 3.18
C PHE A 18 -7.08 -33.50 2.56
N VAL A 19 -6.86 -33.68 1.28
CA VAL A 19 -6.96 -34.97 0.58
C VAL A 19 -5.56 -35.54 0.39
N PRO A 20 -5.19 -36.66 1.06
CA PRO A 20 -3.89 -37.28 0.81
C PRO A 20 -3.92 -38.12 -0.47
N GLY A 21 -2.92 -37.98 -1.32
CA GLY A 21 -2.65 -38.96 -2.37
C GLY A 21 -2.55 -38.52 -3.81
N GLY A 22 -2.15 -37.28 -4.10
CA GLY A 22 -1.83 -36.84 -5.44
C GLY A 22 -0.33 -36.96 -5.74
N ARG A 23 0.10 -37.90 -6.59
CA ARG A 23 1.44 -37.86 -7.21
C ARG A 23 1.63 -36.52 -7.90
N ALA A 24 2.62 -35.74 -7.46
CA ALA A 24 2.98 -34.49 -8.10
C ALA A 24 3.38 -34.76 -9.54
N ILE A 25 2.54 -34.43 -10.48
CA ILE A 25 2.91 -34.32 -11.88
C ILE A 25 3.69 -33.01 -11.95
N LEU A 26 5.00 -33.14 -12.01
CA LEU A 26 5.91 -32.03 -12.36
C LEU A 26 5.58 -31.66 -13.80
N GLY A 27 4.61 -30.76 -13.95
CA GLY A 27 4.19 -30.26 -15.24
C GLY A 27 5.28 -29.39 -15.84
N THR A 28 5.46 -29.57 -17.12
CA THR A 28 6.26 -28.72 -18.01
C THR A 28 5.80 -27.25 -17.92
N VAL A 29 6.58 -26.33 -18.49
CA VAL A 29 6.24 -24.90 -18.65
C VAL A 29 4.78 -24.67 -19.08
N ASP A 30 4.20 -25.60 -19.88
CA ASP A 30 2.79 -25.59 -20.28
C ASP A 30 1.77 -25.81 -19.14
N ALA A 31 2.13 -26.51 -18.09
CA ALA A 31 1.22 -26.68 -16.94
C ALA A 31 1.25 -25.46 -16.03
N ALA A 32 2.42 -24.83 -15.87
CA ALA A 32 2.54 -23.53 -15.23
C ALA A 32 1.74 -22.48 -16.01
N ASN A 33 1.88 -22.41 -17.33
CA ASN A 33 1.10 -21.52 -18.18
C ASN A 33 -0.42 -21.78 -18.10
N ARG A 34 -0.86 -23.05 -17.97
CA ARG A 34 -2.29 -23.38 -17.77
C ARG A 34 -2.84 -23.02 -16.39
N LEU A 35 -2.01 -23.09 -15.36
CA LEU A 35 -2.41 -22.63 -14.02
C LEU A 35 -2.52 -21.11 -13.98
N ILE A 36 -1.66 -20.41 -14.70
CA ILE A 36 -1.68 -18.96 -14.88
C ILE A 36 -2.93 -18.53 -15.64
N ASP A 37 -3.24 -19.16 -16.77
CA ASP A 37 -4.48 -18.93 -17.51
C ASP A 37 -5.71 -19.09 -16.61
N LYS A 38 -5.64 -19.96 -15.62
CA LYS A 38 -6.72 -20.24 -14.70
C LYS A 38 -6.79 -19.26 -13.52
N ALA A 39 -5.63 -18.78 -13.02
CA ALA A 39 -5.54 -17.72 -12.02
C ALA A 39 -5.89 -16.38 -12.67
N ASP A 40 -5.36 -16.09 -13.87
CA ASP A 40 -5.63 -14.90 -14.66
C ASP A 40 -7.13 -14.69 -14.93
N ARG A 41 -7.87 -15.77 -15.19
CA ARG A 41 -9.31 -15.70 -15.46
C ARG A 41 -10.17 -15.45 -14.21
N ARG A 42 -9.63 -15.60 -13.01
CA ARG A 42 -10.39 -15.48 -11.75
C ARG A 42 -10.03 -14.29 -10.89
N THR A 43 -8.82 -13.76 -11.02
CA THR A 43 -8.28 -12.78 -10.09
C THR A 43 -7.84 -11.46 -10.72
N ILE A 44 -7.67 -11.39 -12.04
CA ILE A 44 -7.31 -10.16 -12.72
C ILE A 44 -8.34 -9.89 -13.80
N PRO A 45 -9.35 -9.02 -13.55
CA PRO A 45 -10.24 -8.60 -14.63
C PRO A 45 -9.38 -7.92 -15.69
N TYR A 46 -9.40 -8.49 -16.90
CA TYR A 46 -8.75 -7.92 -18.06
C TYR A 46 -9.30 -6.52 -18.29
N VAL A 47 -8.50 -5.50 -18.06
CA VAL A 47 -8.81 -4.18 -18.57
C VAL A 47 -8.62 -4.26 -20.07
N ARG A 48 -9.67 -4.02 -20.88
CA ARG A 48 -9.58 -3.97 -22.33
C ARG A 48 -8.43 -3.04 -22.72
N GLY A 49 -7.34 -3.59 -23.27
CA GLY A 49 -6.15 -2.87 -23.70
C GLY A 49 -4.95 -2.93 -22.76
N GLY A 50 -5.06 -3.51 -21.55
CA GLY A 50 -3.91 -3.79 -20.68
C GLY A 50 -3.12 -5.00 -21.20
N ARG A 51 -1.78 -4.89 -21.25
CA ARG A 51 -0.95 -6.07 -21.52
C ARG A 51 -0.85 -6.93 -20.25
N PRO A 52 -0.98 -8.26 -20.36
CA PRO A 52 -0.70 -9.15 -19.23
C PRO A 52 0.72 -8.92 -18.73
N LEU A 53 0.95 -8.98 -17.42
CA LEU A 53 2.30 -8.90 -16.82
C LEU A 53 3.28 -9.89 -17.41
N VAL A 54 2.78 -11.02 -17.88
CA VAL A 54 3.56 -12.07 -18.56
C VAL A 54 4.28 -11.55 -19.80
N GLU A 55 3.75 -10.51 -20.44
CA GLU A 55 4.30 -9.91 -21.67
C GLU A 55 5.27 -8.75 -21.37
N LEU A 56 5.41 -8.32 -20.11
CA LEU A 56 6.34 -7.27 -19.78
C LEU A 56 7.78 -7.79 -19.96
N PRO A 57 8.59 -7.16 -20.82
CA PRO A 57 9.97 -7.57 -21.00
C PRO A 57 10.72 -7.37 -19.69
N TRP A 58 11.23 -8.44 -19.13
CA TRP A 58 12.10 -8.41 -17.98
C TRP A 58 13.44 -9.03 -18.30
N GLN A 59 14.49 -8.26 -18.11
CA GLN A 59 15.85 -8.74 -18.22
C GLN A 59 16.44 -8.85 -16.80
N PRO A 60 16.59 -10.06 -16.28
CA PRO A 60 17.17 -10.25 -14.97
C PRO A 60 18.58 -9.69 -14.94
N PRO A 61 18.97 -8.98 -13.87
CA PRO A 61 20.35 -8.60 -13.69
C PRO A 61 21.22 -9.84 -13.45
N GLY A 62 22.41 -9.86 -14.05
CA GLY A 62 23.39 -10.92 -13.82
C GLY A 62 23.60 -11.87 -15.01
N PRO A 63 24.27 -13.00 -14.79
CA PRO A 63 24.57 -13.97 -15.82
C PRO A 63 23.30 -14.71 -16.29
N PRO A 64 23.34 -15.34 -17.47
CA PRO A 64 22.32 -16.26 -17.91
C PRO A 64 22.06 -17.36 -16.86
N PRO A 65 20.80 -17.81 -16.69
CA PRO A 65 20.49 -18.81 -15.69
C PRO A 65 21.12 -20.17 -16.03
N ASP A 66 21.61 -20.87 -15.00
CA ASP A 66 21.92 -22.30 -15.08
C ASP A 66 20.63 -23.10 -14.71
N PRO A 67 19.92 -23.67 -15.69
CA PRO A 67 18.68 -24.39 -15.42
C PRO A 67 18.90 -25.66 -14.61
N HIS A 68 20.07 -26.27 -14.65
CA HIS A 68 20.40 -27.47 -13.86
C HIS A 68 20.55 -27.11 -12.39
N ARG A 69 21.24 -26.00 -12.10
CA ARG A 69 21.36 -25.50 -10.71
C ARG A 69 19.99 -25.08 -10.17
N ALA A 70 19.22 -24.30 -10.94
CA ALA A 70 17.87 -23.91 -10.55
C ALA A 70 16.97 -25.12 -10.28
N ASP A 71 17.04 -26.14 -11.13
CA ASP A 71 16.29 -27.38 -10.96
C ASP A 71 16.71 -28.16 -9.70
N ALA A 72 18.02 -28.27 -9.44
CA ALA A 72 18.54 -28.95 -8.26
C ALA A 72 18.11 -28.25 -6.96
N VAL A 73 18.28 -26.92 -6.89
CA VAL A 73 17.84 -26.12 -5.74
C VAL A 73 16.32 -26.16 -5.59
N GLY A 74 15.58 -26.05 -6.68
CA GLY A 74 14.13 -26.12 -6.68
C GLY A 74 13.60 -27.45 -6.12
N ARG A 75 14.22 -28.58 -6.47
CA ARG A 75 13.88 -29.89 -5.87
C ARG A 75 14.18 -29.93 -4.38
N GLN A 76 15.40 -29.49 -4.01
CA GLN A 76 15.80 -29.50 -2.60
C GLN A 76 14.86 -28.66 -1.73
N VAL A 77 14.49 -27.46 -2.18
CA VAL A 77 13.54 -26.59 -1.45
C VAL A 77 12.15 -27.20 -1.43
N TRP A 78 11.69 -27.82 -2.52
CA TRP A 78 10.43 -28.54 -2.54
C TRP A 78 10.38 -29.66 -1.51
N ASP A 79 11.41 -30.49 -1.45
CA ASP A 79 11.50 -31.58 -0.47
C ASP A 79 11.53 -31.03 0.97
N LEU A 80 12.21 -29.91 1.20
CA LEU A 80 12.19 -29.24 2.50
C LEU A 80 10.79 -28.71 2.87
N LEU A 81 10.09 -28.10 1.95
CA LEU A 81 8.73 -27.56 2.18
C LEU A 81 7.72 -28.65 2.56
N PHE A 82 7.83 -29.84 1.99
CA PHE A 82 6.84 -30.90 2.16
C PHE A 82 7.27 -32.05 3.10
N SER A 83 8.55 -32.16 3.40
CA SER A 83 9.09 -33.21 4.26
C SER A 83 9.99 -32.71 5.39
N GLY A 84 10.44 -31.46 5.31
CA GLY A 84 11.46 -30.93 6.22
C GLY A 84 10.99 -30.71 7.65
N GLU A 85 9.68 -30.50 7.89
CA GLU A 85 9.14 -30.30 9.26
C GLU A 85 9.39 -31.53 10.18
N GLN A 86 9.53 -32.70 9.61
CA GLN A 86 9.85 -33.91 10.40
C GLN A 86 11.25 -33.87 11.00
N HIS A 87 12.14 -33.02 10.46
CA HIS A 87 13.55 -32.95 10.83
C HIS A 87 13.95 -31.60 11.42
N TYR A 88 13.19 -30.54 11.15
CA TYR A 88 13.47 -29.17 11.55
C TYR A 88 12.25 -28.51 12.16
N GLY A 89 12.44 -27.65 13.17
CA GLY A 89 11.39 -26.70 13.54
C GLY A 89 11.13 -25.70 12.40
N ALA A 90 9.91 -25.18 12.28
CA ALA A 90 9.49 -24.33 11.15
C ALA A 90 10.44 -23.15 10.89
N ARG A 91 10.94 -22.49 11.92
CA ARG A 91 11.90 -21.38 11.79
C ARG A 91 13.22 -21.83 11.17
N ALA A 92 13.82 -22.91 11.68
CA ALA A 92 15.09 -23.42 11.15
C ALA A 92 14.94 -23.91 9.70
N LEU A 93 13.79 -24.47 9.37
CA LEU A 93 13.43 -24.87 8.02
C LEU A 93 13.36 -23.68 7.06
N LEU A 94 12.65 -22.62 7.47
CA LEU A 94 12.53 -21.39 6.68
C LEU A 94 13.86 -20.69 6.48
N ASP A 95 14.70 -20.63 7.52
CA ASP A 95 16.06 -20.08 7.42
C ASP A 95 16.95 -20.92 6.48
N HIS A 96 16.79 -22.25 6.51
CA HIS A 96 17.49 -23.13 5.58
C HIS A 96 17.07 -22.92 4.12
N ILE A 97 15.77 -22.80 3.87
CA ILE A 97 15.22 -22.44 2.55
C ILE A 97 15.77 -21.09 2.08
N GLY A 98 15.74 -20.07 2.93
CA GLY A 98 16.30 -18.77 2.64
C GLY A 98 17.77 -18.82 2.24
N ASN A 99 18.57 -19.60 2.97
CA ASN A 99 20.00 -19.77 2.69
C ASN A 99 20.28 -20.49 1.35
N LEU A 100 19.37 -21.33 0.87
CA LEU A 100 19.46 -21.96 -0.45
C LEU A 100 19.09 -21.00 -1.59
N LEU A 101 18.11 -20.11 -1.35
CA LEU A 101 17.57 -19.22 -2.38
C LEU A 101 18.36 -17.91 -2.52
N MET A 102 18.81 -17.32 -1.42
CA MET A 102 19.49 -16.02 -1.43
C MET A 102 20.74 -15.95 -2.32
N PRO A 103 21.56 -17.00 -2.47
CA PRO A 103 22.71 -16.97 -3.35
C PRO A 103 22.37 -17.10 -4.84
N LEU A 104 21.13 -17.40 -5.19
CA LEU A 104 20.75 -17.58 -6.60
C LEU A 104 20.69 -16.24 -7.33
N PRO A 105 21.25 -16.16 -8.55
CA PRO A 105 20.98 -15.04 -9.44
C PRO A 105 19.47 -14.89 -9.69
N PRO A 106 18.96 -13.65 -9.92
CA PRO A 106 17.55 -13.38 -10.14
C PRO A 106 16.88 -14.28 -11.19
N ALA A 107 17.58 -14.58 -12.30
CA ALA A 107 17.06 -15.46 -13.33
C ALA A 107 16.84 -16.91 -12.87
N GLU A 108 17.70 -17.43 -12.01
CA GLU A 108 17.56 -18.78 -11.45
C GLU A 108 16.52 -18.82 -10.34
N LEU A 109 16.50 -17.79 -9.49
CA LEU A 109 15.47 -17.64 -8.47
C LEU A 109 14.06 -17.61 -9.12
N ASP A 110 13.91 -16.90 -10.24
CA ASP A 110 12.68 -16.87 -11.01
C ASP A 110 12.25 -18.26 -11.48
N LEU A 111 13.17 -19.04 -12.02
CA LEU A 111 12.89 -20.42 -12.42
C LEU A 111 12.46 -21.31 -11.24
N VAL A 112 13.10 -21.14 -10.08
CA VAL A 112 12.77 -21.88 -8.86
C VAL A 112 11.36 -21.51 -8.38
N VAL A 113 11.03 -20.22 -8.31
CA VAL A 113 9.70 -19.74 -7.89
C VAL A 113 8.60 -20.24 -8.83
N ARG A 114 8.81 -20.15 -10.13
CA ARG A 114 7.86 -20.67 -11.12
C ARG A 114 7.63 -22.18 -10.95
N ARG A 115 8.66 -22.93 -10.59
CA ARG A 115 8.57 -24.36 -10.34
C ARG A 115 7.73 -24.68 -9.08
N PHE A 116 7.82 -23.86 -8.05
CA PHE A 116 6.98 -24.04 -6.85
C PHE A 116 5.49 -23.92 -7.18
N GLY A 117 5.14 -23.06 -8.13
CA GLY A 117 3.76 -22.77 -8.44
C GLY A 117 2.96 -22.37 -7.19
N GLN A 118 1.66 -22.36 -7.30
CA GLN A 118 0.76 -22.02 -6.19
C GLN A 118 1.02 -22.91 -4.96
N GLN A 119 1.09 -24.22 -5.15
CA GLN A 119 1.18 -25.17 -4.04
C GLN A 119 2.44 -25.01 -3.19
N GLY A 120 3.60 -24.79 -3.81
CA GLY A 120 4.85 -24.59 -3.07
C GLY A 120 4.85 -23.26 -2.32
N LEU A 121 4.30 -22.21 -2.92
CA LEU A 121 4.18 -20.89 -2.32
C LEU A 121 3.18 -20.89 -1.16
N ASP A 122 2.00 -21.50 -1.32
CA ASP A 122 1.02 -21.68 -0.24
C ASP A 122 1.62 -22.42 0.96
N ARG A 123 2.41 -23.47 0.68
CA ARG A 123 3.08 -24.21 1.75
C ARG A 123 4.15 -23.38 2.46
N TRP A 124 4.90 -22.59 1.71
CA TRP A 124 5.89 -21.69 2.29
C TRP A 124 5.22 -20.64 3.19
N ASP A 125 4.16 -20.01 2.69
CA ASP A 125 3.37 -19.06 3.48
C ASP A 125 2.86 -19.69 4.78
N ALA A 126 2.25 -20.86 4.70
CA ALA A 126 1.75 -21.60 5.87
C ALA A 126 2.84 -21.86 6.92
N LEU A 127 4.07 -22.17 6.49
CA LEU A 127 5.19 -22.41 7.41
C LEU A 127 5.59 -21.16 8.19
N THR A 128 5.44 -19.96 7.62
CA THR A 128 5.76 -18.70 8.33
C THR A 128 4.85 -18.46 9.53
N HIS A 129 3.65 -19.03 9.51
CA HIS A 129 2.62 -18.89 10.55
C HIS A 129 2.64 -20.01 11.60
N VAL A 130 3.46 -21.05 11.41
CA VAL A 130 3.61 -22.12 12.41
C VAL A 130 4.12 -21.52 13.72
N LYS A 131 3.46 -21.88 14.80
CA LYS A 131 3.81 -21.37 16.14
C LYS A 131 4.75 -22.33 16.85
N ASP A 132 5.74 -21.74 17.53
CA ASP A 132 6.60 -22.46 18.47
C ASP A 132 5.88 -22.78 19.80
N ALA A 133 6.60 -23.41 20.72
CA ALA A 133 6.08 -23.76 22.05
C ALA A 133 5.64 -22.54 22.88
N ASP A 134 6.20 -21.36 22.59
CA ASP A 134 5.86 -20.10 23.25
C ASP A 134 4.70 -19.37 22.56
N GLY A 135 4.12 -19.97 21.51
CA GLY A 135 3.03 -19.40 20.71
C GLY A 135 3.46 -18.31 19.75
N ARG A 136 4.76 -18.16 19.48
CA ARG A 136 5.30 -17.21 18.52
C ARG A 136 5.32 -17.83 17.14
N SER A 137 4.96 -17.06 16.11
CA SER A 137 5.07 -17.50 14.72
C SER A 137 6.54 -17.71 14.33
N ALA A 138 6.81 -18.69 13.46
CA ALA A 138 8.15 -19.02 12.98
C ALA A 138 8.88 -17.79 12.44
N TYR A 139 8.15 -16.98 11.67
CA TYR A 139 8.59 -15.63 11.33
C TYR A 139 7.61 -14.60 11.89
N ASP A 140 8.14 -13.57 12.54
CA ASP A 140 7.34 -12.40 12.88
C ASP A 140 7.03 -11.58 11.62
N TRP A 141 6.13 -10.61 11.77
CA TRP A 141 5.68 -9.79 10.65
C TRP A 141 6.85 -9.08 9.92
N ARG A 142 7.85 -8.56 10.64
CA ARG A 142 9.01 -7.87 10.04
C ARG A 142 9.85 -8.83 9.20
N ARG A 143 10.14 -10.00 9.72
CA ARG A 143 10.90 -11.03 9.01
C ARG A 143 10.18 -11.49 7.75
N GLN A 144 8.85 -11.58 7.80
CA GLN A 144 8.05 -11.85 6.61
C GLN A 144 8.20 -10.74 5.57
N GLN A 145 8.12 -9.44 5.97
CA GLN A 145 8.29 -8.34 5.02
C GLN A 145 9.70 -8.34 4.39
N GLU A 146 10.73 -8.58 5.19
CA GLU A 146 12.12 -8.67 4.69
C GLU A 146 12.26 -9.78 3.65
N LEU A 147 11.80 -10.98 3.96
CA LEU A 147 11.93 -12.16 3.09
C LEU A 147 11.09 -12.01 1.82
N PHE A 148 9.80 -11.72 1.95
CA PHE A 148 8.92 -11.63 0.80
C PHE A 148 9.16 -10.36 -0.02
N GLY A 149 9.52 -9.26 0.62
CA GLY A 149 9.94 -8.06 -0.07
C GLY A 149 11.19 -8.32 -0.92
N TRP A 150 12.20 -9.01 -0.37
CA TRP A 150 13.36 -9.43 -1.14
C TRP A 150 12.97 -10.33 -2.31
N LEU A 151 12.14 -11.35 -2.06
CA LEU A 151 11.71 -12.31 -3.08
C LEU A 151 10.96 -11.59 -4.22
N LEU A 152 9.99 -10.74 -3.89
CA LEU A 152 9.22 -9.97 -4.87
C LEU A 152 10.10 -9.09 -5.77
N ARG A 153 11.11 -8.44 -5.22
CA ARG A 153 12.03 -7.58 -5.98
C ARG A 153 13.02 -8.35 -6.85
N SER A 154 13.26 -9.63 -6.53
CA SER A 154 14.33 -10.43 -7.13
C SER A 154 13.87 -11.34 -8.27
N VAL A 155 12.60 -11.40 -8.57
CA VAL A 155 12.02 -12.27 -9.60
C VAL A 155 11.40 -11.46 -10.74
N SER A 156 10.98 -12.14 -11.82
CA SER A 156 10.27 -11.50 -12.92
C SER A 156 8.92 -10.91 -12.48
N PRO A 157 8.35 -9.98 -13.26
CA PRO A 157 7.00 -9.48 -13.03
C PRO A 157 5.97 -10.59 -12.87
N TYR A 158 6.11 -11.62 -13.70
CA TYR A 158 5.26 -12.80 -13.66
C TYR A 158 5.37 -13.59 -12.34
N ALA A 159 6.59 -13.94 -11.93
CA ALA A 159 6.79 -14.67 -10.68
C ALA A 159 6.42 -13.83 -9.45
N ALA A 160 6.61 -12.50 -9.51
CA ALA A 160 6.15 -11.59 -8.47
C ALA A 160 4.63 -11.61 -8.31
N MET A 161 3.87 -11.60 -9.42
CA MET A 161 2.41 -11.74 -9.37
C MET A 161 1.98 -13.12 -8.85
N LEU A 162 2.68 -14.18 -9.24
CA LEU A 162 2.41 -15.52 -8.69
C LEU A 162 2.58 -15.55 -7.18
N ILE A 163 3.66 -14.96 -6.66
CA ILE A 163 3.89 -14.82 -5.21
C ILE A 163 2.76 -14.01 -4.57
N GLY A 164 2.41 -12.86 -5.14
CA GLY A 164 1.34 -11.99 -4.62
C GLY A 164 -0.01 -12.71 -4.56
N THR A 165 -0.30 -13.58 -5.52
CA THR A 165 -1.55 -14.35 -5.57
C THR A 165 -1.55 -15.54 -4.61
N ALA A 166 -0.40 -16.22 -4.47
CA ALA A 166 -0.26 -17.44 -3.71
C ALA A 166 -0.02 -17.19 -2.22
N MET A 167 0.57 -16.06 -1.88
CA MET A 167 1.01 -15.76 -0.53
C MET A 167 0.28 -14.53 0.02
N PRO A 168 -0.87 -14.71 0.70
CA PRO A 168 -1.65 -13.59 1.26
C PRO A 168 -0.84 -12.67 2.15
N CYS A 169 0.20 -13.16 2.81
CA CYS A 169 1.11 -12.33 3.60
C CYS A 169 1.99 -11.39 2.75
N SER A 170 2.06 -11.57 1.44
CA SER A 170 2.81 -10.71 0.51
C SER A 170 1.95 -9.65 -0.17
N GLN A 171 0.63 -9.76 -0.09
CA GLN A 171 -0.34 -8.82 -0.67
C GLN A 171 -1.49 -8.56 0.29
N PRO A 172 -1.97 -7.31 0.45
CA PRO A 172 -3.13 -7.03 1.28
C PRO A 172 -4.38 -7.68 0.69
N ASP A 173 -5.26 -8.16 1.55
CA ASP A 173 -6.58 -8.62 1.13
C ASP A 173 -7.43 -7.44 0.64
N TYR A 174 -8.31 -7.73 -0.31
CA TYR A 174 -9.30 -6.79 -0.81
C TYR A 174 -10.59 -7.56 -1.07
N GLU A 175 -11.54 -7.40 -0.18
CA GLU A 175 -12.88 -7.95 -0.31
C GLU A 175 -13.87 -6.80 -0.51
N PRO A 176 -14.38 -6.59 -1.72
CA PRO A 176 -15.36 -5.55 -1.97
C PRO A 176 -16.72 -5.96 -1.40
N ASP A 177 -17.41 -5.02 -0.81
CA ASP A 177 -18.77 -5.16 -0.24
C ASP A 177 -19.86 -5.32 -1.29
N CYS A 178 -19.57 -5.90 -2.45
CA CYS A 178 -20.59 -6.07 -3.47
C CYS A 178 -20.50 -7.42 -4.17
N SER A 179 -21.65 -8.01 -4.38
CA SER A 179 -21.82 -9.29 -5.08
C SER A 179 -21.86 -9.17 -6.59
N CYS A 180 -21.53 -8.01 -7.17
CA CYS A 180 -21.69 -7.75 -8.61
C CYS A 180 -20.68 -8.48 -9.51
N GLY A 181 -19.58 -9.02 -8.94
CA GLY A 181 -18.55 -9.74 -9.70
C GLY A 181 -17.64 -8.84 -10.56
N GLU A 182 -17.79 -7.52 -10.48
CA GLU A 182 -17.01 -6.54 -11.25
C GLU A 182 -15.81 -5.96 -10.49
N HIS A 183 -15.38 -6.64 -9.45
CA HIS A 183 -14.28 -6.20 -8.58
C HIS A 183 -13.09 -7.16 -8.67
N GLY A 184 -11.92 -6.62 -8.42
CA GLY A 184 -10.69 -7.39 -8.36
C GLY A 184 -9.46 -6.50 -8.35
N TRP A 185 -8.40 -7.04 -8.90
CA TRP A 185 -7.12 -6.38 -9.04
C TRP A 185 -6.85 -6.09 -10.51
N VAL A 186 -6.25 -4.95 -10.79
CA VAL A 186 -5.90 -4.57 -12.16
C VAL A 186 -4.50 -3.98 -12.21
N LEU A 187 -3.79 -4.29 -13.28
CA LEU A 187 -2.58 -3.56 -13.64
C LEU A 187 -2.97 -2.20 -14.19
N PRO A 188 -2.63 -1.11 -13.49
CA PRO A 188 -2.96 0.22 -13.96
C PRO A 188 -2.21 0.54 -15.26
N GLN A 189 -2.83 1.33 -16.11
CA GLN A 189 -2.24 1.80 -17.38
C GLN A 189 -1.54 3.14 -17.24
N GLY A 190 -1.82 3.87 -16.18
CA GLY A 190 -1.21 5.16 -15.89
C GLY A 190 0.26 5.04 -15.47
N PRO A 191 1.01 6.13 -15.56
CA PRO A 191 2.40 6.17 -15.12
C PRO A 191 2.50 5.98 -13.62
N PHE A 192 3.68 5.53 -13.15
CA PHE A 192 3.94 5.45 -11.72
C PHE A 192 3.92 6.84 -11.06
N ALA A 193 4.71 7.75 -11.59
CA ALA A 193 4.72 9.16 -11.24
C ALA A 193 5.13 9.97 -12.47
N GLN A 194 4.68 11.21 -12.57
CA GLN A 194 4.92 12.04 -13.71
C GLN A 194 5.25 13.47 -13.28
N VAL A 195 6.24 14.07 -13.92
CA VAL A 195 6.51 15.49 -13.71
C VAL A 195 5.34 16.30 -14.26
N ASP A 196 4.78 17.15 -13.43
CA ASP A 196 3.68 18.03 -13.77
C ASP A 196 3.91 18.78 -15.08
N GLY A 197 2.95 18.69 -15.99
CA GLY A 197 2.97 19.45 -17.24
C GLY A 197 2.35 18.76 -18.45
N ALA A 198 2.18 17.43 -18.42
CA ALA A 198 1.69 16.69 -19.58
C ALA A 198 0.17 16.38 -19.57
N TYR A 199 -0.50 16.46 -18.42
CA TYR A 199 -1.91 16.04 -18.27
C TYR A 199 -2.84 17.10 -17.68
N PHE A 200 -2.37 18.30 -17.37
CA PHE A 200 -3.27 19.39 -16.97
C PHE A 200 -3.95 19.96 -18.20
N THR A 201 -5.20 19.61 -18.38
CA THR A 201 -6.07 20.34 -19.30
C THR A 201 -6.17 21.80 -18.84
N GLU A 202 -6.51 22.73 -19.74
CA GLU A 202 -6.66 24.18 -19.51
C GLU A 202 -7.50 24.58 -18.27
N ARG A 203 -8.10 23.60 -17.60
CA ARG A 203 -9.00 23.77 -16.46
C ARG A 203 -8.31 24.01 -15.13
N TRP A 204 -7.04 23.61 -15.00
CA TRP A 204 -6.28 23.64 -13.75
C TRP A 204 -5.03 24.49 -13.92
N GLN A 205 -5.17 25.77 -13.64
CA GLN A 205 -3.99 26.60 -13.45
C GLN A 205 -3.26 26.12 -12.21
N ARG A 206 -1.99 25.74 -12.38
CA ARG A 206 -1.08 25.48 -11.28
C ARG A 206 -1.16 26.60 -10.25
N VAL A 207 -1.61 26.26 -9.06
CA VAL A 207 -1.31 27.09 -7.91
C VAL A 207 0.02 26.60 -7.36
N SER A 208 1.08 27.34 -7.69
CA SER A 208 2.48 27.15 -7.28
C SER A 208 3.18 25.87 -7.81
N GLY A 209 3.95 26.04 -8.79
CA GLY A 209 5.16 25.48 -9.32
C GLY A 209 5.88 24.32 -8.64
N SER A 210 5.21 23.26 -8.21
CA SER A 210 5.91 22.01 -7.91
C SER A 210 6.35 21.38 -9.22
N THR A 211 7.67 21.17 -9.38
CA THR A 211 8.27 20.41 -10.47
C THR A 211 8.51 18.96 -10.07
N GLU A 212 8.04 18.57 -8.89
CA GLU A 212 8.23 17.24 -8.34
C GLU A 212 7.25 16.26 -9.00
N ALA A 213 7.76 15.08 -9.35
CA ALA A 213 6.98 14.01 -9.97
C ALA A 213 5.96 13.35 -9.03
N MET A 214 6.02 13.62 -7.73
CA MET A 214 5.09 13.17 -6.71
C MET A 214 4.71 14.37 -5.84
N SER A 215 3.61 15.01 -6.20
CA SER A 215 3.11 16.20 -5.53
C SER A 215 1.93 15.84 -4.61
N TRP A 216 1.74 16.60 -3.52
CA TRP A 216 0.54 16.48 -2.72
C TRP A 216 -0.75 16.73 -3.52
N GLN A 217 -0.66 17.43 -4.63
CA GLN A 217 -1.77 17.75 -5.54
C GLN A 217 -2.25 16.54 -6.34
N ASP A 218 -1.38 15.53 -6.52
CA ASP A 218 -1.71 14.32 -7.28
C ASP A 218 -2.60 13.36 -6.48
N VAL A 219 -2.72 13.55 -5.16
CA VAL A 219 -3.46 12.63 -4.30
C VAL A 219 -4.96 12.84 -4.47
N ASP A 220 -5.61 11.83 -5.04
CA ASP A 220 -7.05 11.72 -5.18
C ASP A 220 -7.50 10.42 -4.48
N GLN A 221 -8.23 10.57 -3.38
CA GLN A 221 -8.78 9.45 -2.62
C GLN A 221 -9.81 8.72 -3.47
N GLY A 222 -9.69 7.39 -3.52
CA GLY A 222 -10.68 6.53 -4.13
C GLY A 222 -11.92 6.32 -3.25
N ARG A 223 -12.43 5.09 -3.24
CA ARG A 223 -13.67 4.73 -2.53
C ARG A 223 -13.47 4.22 -1.12
N PHE A 224 -12.24 3.98 -0.70
CA PHE A 224 -11.94 3.54 0.65
C PHE A 224 -11.99 4.70 1.65
N GLY A 225 -12.36 4.43 2.90
CA GLY A 225 -12.36 5.40 4.00
C GLY A 225 -10.95 5.73 4.51
N THR A 226 -10.01 5.96 3.59
CA THR A 226 -8.60 6.21 3.86
C THR A 226 -8.23 7.69 3.95
N CYS A 227 -9.21 8.57 4.16
CA CYS A 227 -8.97 10.01 4.28
C CYS A 227 -7.87 10.35 5.30
N TRP A 228 -7.84 9.67 6.43
CA TRP A 228 -6.86 9.84 7.49
C TRP A 228 -5.41 9.57 7.03
N LEU A 229 -5.23 8.55 6.16
CA LEU A 229 -3.94 8.19 5.60
C LEU A 229 -3.53 9.17 4.48
N LEU A 230 -4.40 9.39 3.51
CA LEU A 230 -4.07 10.18 2.32
C LEU A 230 -3.90 11.67 2.64
N THR A 231 -4.66 12.20 3.56
CA THR A 231 -4.45 13.53 4.13
C THR A 231 -3.07 13.66 4.76
N SER A 232 -2.60 12.62 5.46
CA SER A 232 -1.27 12.61 6.07
C SER A 232 -0.17 12.51 5.00
N VAL A 233 -0.39 11.73 3.93
CA VAL A 233 0.51 11.71 2.76
C VAL A 233 0.62 13.11 2.15
N GLN A 234 -0.50 13.80 1.91
CA GLN A 234 -0.52 15.17 1.39
C GLN A 234 0.23 16.14 2.30
N ALA A 235 -0.05 16.10 3.61
CA ALA A 235 0.60 16.97 4.60
C ALA A 235 2.12 16.76 4.64
N VAL A 236 2.57 15.50 4.63
CA VAL A 236 4.00 15.16 4.67
C VAL A 236 4.71 15.61 3.40
N ILE A 237 4.13 15.37 2.22
CA ILE A 237 4.72 15.79 0.95
C ILE A 237 4.71 17.32 0.81
N GLN A 238 3.67 17.99 1.28
CA GLN A 238 3.63 19.46 1.29
C GLN A 238 4.75 20.05 2.15
N ALA A 239 5.00 19.47 3.32
CA ALA A 239 6.04 19.92 4.23
C ALA A 239 7.45 19.51 3.76
N ASN A 240 7.57 18.36 3.10
CA ASN A 240 8.82 17.80 2.58
C ASN A 240 8.59 17.14 1.21
N PRO A 241 8.73 17.89 0.10
CA PRO A 241 8.51 17.35 -1.26
C PRO A 241 9.42 16.17 -1.62
N HIS A 242 10.57 16.02 -0.94
CA HIS A 242 11.47 14.89 -1.17
C HIS A 242 11.06 13.61 -0.42
N HIS A 243 10.01 13.66 0.39
CA HIS A 243 9.60 12.51 1.20
C HIS A 243 9.16 11.34 0.30
N ALA A 244 8.19 11.56 -0.58
CA ALA A 244 7.66 10.50 -1.42
C ALA A 244 8.75 9.87 -2.32
N PRO A 245 9.58 10.62 -3.07
CA PRO A 245 10.65 10.03 -3.87
C PRO A 245 11.71 9.23 -3.10
N ARG A 246 11.87 9.52 -1.80
CA ARG A 246 12.81 8.78 -0.94
C ARG A 246 12.22 7.50 -0.36
N HIS A 247 10.91 7.46 -0.16
CA HIS A 247 10.22 6.38 0.55
C HIS A 247 9.37 5.49 -0.36
N LEU A 248 9.16 5.89 -1.61
CA LEU A 248 8.38 5.11 -2.58
C LEU A 248 9.16 4.97 -3.88
N ARG A 249 9.40 3.73 -4.30
CA ARG A 249 10.15 3.43 -5.52
C ARG A 249 9.54 2.29 -6.30
N GLN A 250 9.54 2.42 -7.61
CA GLN A 250 9.22 1.33 -8.52
C GLN A 250 10.49 0.54 -8.79
N GLU A 251 10.43 -0.77 -8.60
CA GLU A 251 11.52 -1.69 -8.84
C GLU A 251 11.61 -2.08 -10.35
N ALA A 252 12.74 -2.63 -10.76
CA ALA A 252 12.99 -2.97 -12.17
C ALA A 252 11.98 -3.98 -12.75
N ASN A 253 11.36 -4.80 -11.92
CA ASN A 253 10.34 -5.77 -12.32
C ASN A 253 8.90 -5.24 -12.18
N GLY A 254 8.73 -3.95 -11.92
CA GLY A 254 7.42 -3.30 -11.77
C GLY A 254 6.80 -3.40 -10.39
N THR A 255 7.32 -4.21 -9.47
CA THR A 255 6.88 -4.16 -8.07
C THR A 255 7.18 -2.81 -7.46
N VAL A 256 6.48 -2.45 -6.39
CA VAL A 256 6.66 -1.15 -5.73
C VAL A 256 7.05 -1.38 -4.28
N THR A 257 8.10 -0.70 -3.85
CA THR A 257 8.54 -0.70 -2.45
C THR A 257 8.24 0.64 -1.81
N CYS A 258 7.52 0.59 -0.70
CA CYS A 258 7.24 1.74 0.15
C CYS A 258 7.93 1.54 1.50
N THR A 259 8.73 2.51 1.92
CA THR A 259 9.31 2.53 3.28
C THR A 259 8.30 3.19 4.21
N LEU A 260 7.77 2.43 5.15
CA LEU A 260 6.92 2.88 6.24
C LEU A 260 7.63 2.64 7.57
N TYR A 261 7.07 3.14 8.66
CA TYR A 261 7.70 3.02 9.97
C TYR A 261 6.82 2.26 10.96
N ASP A 262 7.37 1.21 11.56
CA ASP A 262 6.80 0.60 12.75
C ASP A 262 7.44 1.26 13.98
N GLN A 263 6.73 2.21 14.55
CA GLN A 263 7.25 3.18 15.51
C GLN A 263 8.34 4.07 14.88
N ASP A 264 9.60 3.94 15.32
CA ASP A 264 10.76 4.68 14.81
C ASP A 264 11.61 3.88 13.82
N ARG A 265 11.23 2.63 13.54
CA ARG A 265 12.02 1.71 12.70
C ARG A 265 11.46 1.63 11.30
N PRO A 266 12.26 1.93 10.27
CA PRO A 266 11.83 1.80 8.89
C PRO A 266 11.58 0.32 8.54
N VAL A 267 10.55 0.09 7.73
CA VAL A 267 10.20 -1.20 7.18
C VAL A 267 9.87 -1.02 5.71
N ASP A 268 10.62 -1.68 4.84
CA ASP A 268 10.34 -1.72 3.42
C ASP A 268 9.20 -2.72 3.15
N ILE A 269 8.11 -2.22 2.61
CA ILE A 269 6.96 -3.02 2.21
C ILE A 269 6.91 -3.05 0.70
N THR A 270 7.19 -4.22 0.12
CA THR A 270 7.10 -4.42 -1.32
C THR A 270 5.77 -5.06 -1.68
N VAL A 271 5.10 -4.47 -2.65
CA VAL A 271 3.80 -4.94 -3.16
C VAL A 271 3.88 -5.16 -4.68
N VAL A 272 3.05 -6.06 -5.18
CA VAL A 272 2.91 -6.27 -6.63
C VAL A 272 2.16 -5.09 -7.26
N PRO A 273 2.37 -4.86 -8.57
CA PRO A 273 1.95 -3.61 -9.22
C PRO A 273 0.46 -3.50 -9.55
N ASP A 274 -0.36 -4.47 -9.21
CA ASP A 274 -1.80 -4.36 -9.36
C ASP A 274 -2.43 -3.48 -8.28
N LEU A 275 -3.54 -2.85 -8.60
CA LEU A 275 -4.32 -2.00 -7.70
C LEU A 275 -5.78 -2.45 -7.63
N PRO A 276 -6.50 -2.17 -6.51
CA PRO A 276 -7.92 -2.48 -6.39
C PRO A 276 -8.75 -1.81 -7.48
N TYR A 277 -9.64 -2.58 -8.08
CA TYR A 277 -10.46 -2.16 -9.19
C TYR A 277 -11.91 -2.60 -9.00
N GLY A 278 -12.85 -1.79 -9.48
CA GLY A 278 -14.25 -2.13 -9.50
C GLY A 278 -15.06 -1.15 -10.36
N HIS A 279 -16.10 -1.64 -11.00
CA HIS A 279 -17.00 -0.85 -11.84
C HIS A 279 -16.30 0.03 -12.90
N GLY A 280 -15.23 -0.46 -13.50
CA GLY A 280 -14.52 0.24 -14.57
C GLY A 280 -13.50 1.28 -14.11
N VAL A 281 -13.24 1.44 -12.80
CA VAL A 281 -12.33 2.44 -12.24
C VAL A 281 -11.41 1.86 -11.16
N LEU A 282 -10.27 2.52 -10.90
CA LEU A 282 -9.47 2.24 -9.71
C LEU A 282 -10.28 2.62 -8.46
N TRP A 283 -10.29 1.72 -7.48
CA TRP A 283 -11.04 1.90 -6.22
C TRP A 283 -10.20 2.54 -5.12
N GLY A 284 -8.91 2.26 -5.11
CA GLY A 284 -7.96 2.90 -4.21
C GLY A 284 -7.59 4.32 -4.64
N ALA A 285 -6.68 4.91 -3.89
CA ALA A 285 -6.11 6.20 -4.20
C ALA A 285 -5.40 6.17 -5.57
N LYS A 286 -5.38 7.31 -6.22
CA LYS A 286 -4.77 7.50 -7.54
C LYS A 286 -4.31 8.94 -7.68
N GLY A 287 -3.53 9.23 -8.70
CA GLY A 287 -3.24 10.58 -9.13
C GLY A 287 -4.43 11.20 -9.86
N HIS A 288 -4.34 12.50 -10.03
CA HIS A 288 -5.35 13.25 -10.76
C HIS A 288 -5.37 12.86 -12.25
N SER A 289 -6.55 12.54 -12.79
CA SER A 289 -6.79 12.36 -14.22
C SER A 289 -8.28 12.36 -14.53
N ASP A 290 -8.67 12.95 -15.65
CA ASP A 290 -10.04 12.87 -16.18
C ASP A 290 -10.45 11.42 -16.51
N ASP A 291 -9.47 10.56 -16.82
CA ASP A 291 -9.66 9.12 -16.99
C ASP A 291 -8.80 8.36 -15.97
N SER A 292 -9.44 7.80 -14.95
CA SER A 292 -8.75 7.08 -13.87
C SER A 292 -7.87 5.92 -14.34
N ARG A 293 -8.07 5.43 -15.56
CA ARG A 293 -7.24 4.35 -16.14
C ARG A 293 -5.82 4.81 -16.44
N TYR A 294 -5.63 6.10 -16.67
CA TYR A 294 -4.34 6.72 -17.00
C TYR A 294 -3.84 7.62 -15.88
N ALA A 295 -4.49 7.59 -14.73
CA ALA A 295 -4.07 8.33 -13.55
C ALA A 295 -2.70 7.84 -13.06
N GLU A 296 -1.95 8.72 -12.43
CA GLU A 296 -0.75 8.32 -11.70
C GLU A 296 -1.09 7.33 -10.60
N THR A 297 -0.19 6.42 -10.35
CA THR A 297 -0.47 5.26 -9.49
C THR A 297 0.24 5.29 -8.15
N TRP A 298 1.22 6.16 -7.98
CA TRP A 298 2.00 6.23 -6.75
C TRP A 298 1.16 6.45 -5.47
N PRO A 299 0.06 7.26 -5.47
CA PRO A 299 -0.76 7.38 -4.26
C PRO A 299 -1.44 6.06 -3.88
N GLY A 300 -1.88 5.28 -4.89
CA GLY A 300 -2.47 3.96 -4.69
C GLY A 300 -1.49 2.96 -4.10
N TYR A 301 -0.20 3.07 -4.41
CA TYR A 301 0.81 2.20 -3.81
C TYR A 301 1.15 2.59 -2.37
N TYR A 302 1.09 3.86 -2.00
CA TYR A 302 1.14 4.24 -0.58
C TYR A 302 -0.02 3.60 0.20
N GLU A 303 -1.23 3.72 -0.35
CA GLU A 303 -2.42 3.12 0.26
C GLU A 303 -2.29 1.60 0.35
N LYS A 304 -1.84 0.94 -0.71
CA LYS A 304 -1.62 -0.52 -0.74
C LYS A 304 -0.55 -0.98 0.24
N ALA A 305 0.54 -0.24 0.37
CA ALA A 305 1.58 -0.55 1.34
C ALA A 305 1.08 -0.37 2.78
N ALA A 306 0.29 0.68 3.05
CA ALA A 306 -0.36 0.87 4.34
C ALA A 306 -1.38 -0.22 4.63
N ALA A 307 -2.19 -0.63 3.63
CA ALA A 307 -3.08 -1.78 3.75
C ALA A 307 -2.30 -3.04 4.13
N ARG A 308 -1.17 -3.29 3.48
CA ARG A 308 -0.30 -4.41 3.82
C ARG A 308 0.26 -4.30 5.24
N PHE A 309 0.61 -3.09 5.69
CA PHE A 309 1.09 -2.85 7.06
C PHE A 309 0.01 -3.15 8.11
N TYR A 310 -1.22 -2.76 7.85
CA TYR A 310 -2.36 -2.93 8.76
C TYR A 310 -3.13 -4.24 8.57
N GLY A 311 -2.64 -5.16 7.74
CA GLY A 311 -3.20 -6.49 7.58
C GLY A 311 -4.31 -6.64 6.54
N GLY A 312 -4.50 -5.63 5.70
CA GLY A 312 -5.44 -5.63 4.59
C GLY A 312 -6.14 -4.30 4.38
N TYR A 313 -6.88 -4.18 3.30
CA TYR A 313 -7.72 -3.00 3.07
C TYR A 313 -8.81 -2.86 4.12
N SER A 314 -9.33 -3.97 4.66
CA SER A 314 -10.24 -3.96 5.81
C SER A 314 -9.65 -3.28 7.05
N GLY A 315 -8.33 -3.28 7.19
CA GLY A 315 -7.62 -2.63 8.29
C GLY A 315 -7.48 -1.11 8.16
N ILE A 316 -7.73 -0.54 6.98
CA ILE A 316 -7.55 0.89 6.72
C ILE A 316 -8.79 1.59 6.16
N ALA A 317 -9.75 0.84 5.60
CA ALA A 317 -10.86 1.40 4.82
C ALA A 317 -12.00 2.00 5.65
N ASP A 318 -12.10 1.66 6.94
CA ASP A 318 -13.17 2.12 7.84
C ASP A 318 -12.80 3.37 8.65
N GLY A 319 -11.80 4.12 8.19
CA GLY A 319 -11.29 5.28 8.89
C GLY A 319 -10.11 4.97 9.81
N GLY A 320 -9.53 6.03 10.40
CA GLY A 320 -8.39 5.96 11.32
C GLY A 320 -7.99 7.35 11.82
N HIS A 321 -6.85 7.44 12.47
CA HIS A 321 -6.35 8.70 13.03
C HIS A 321 -5.18 9.24 12.20
N PRO A 322 -5.25 10.50 11.72
CA PRO A 322 -4.12 11.10 11.01
C PRO A 322 -2.80 11.07 11.80
N SER A 323 -2.85 11.13 13.14
CA SER A 323 -1.65 10.98 13.98
C SER A 323 -0.93 9.64 13.79
N ASP A 324 -1.69 8.55 13.61
CA ASP A 324 -1.12 7.23 13.38
C ASP A 324 -0.47 7.17 11.99
N ALA A 325 -1.14 7.74 10.98
CA ALA A 325 -0.59 7.83 9.62
C ALA A 325 0.65 8.74 9.54
N LEU A 326 0.65 9.88 10.22
CA LEU A 326 1.81 10.75 10.30
C LEU A 326 3.01 10.02 10.91
N SER A 327 2.79 9.26 11.99
CA SER A 327 3.83 8.44 12.61
C SER A 327 4.28 7.29 11.70
N LEU A 328 3.35 6.63 11.00
CA LEU A 328 3.64 5.58 10.04
C LEU A 328 4.51 6.06 8.87
N LEU A 329 4.27 7.28 8.39
CA LEU A 329 4.99 7.84 7.25
C LEU A 329 6.36 8.38 7.62
N THR A 330 6.54 8.95 8.82
CA THR A 330 7.72 9.72 9.19
C THR A 330 8.64 9.03 10.20
N GLY A 331 8.15 8.00 10.90
CA GLY A 331 8.85 7.39 12.06
C GLY A 331 8.95 8.30 13.27
N ARG A 332 8.27 9.44 13.24
CA ARG A 332 8.25 10.42 14.33
C ARG A 332 6.93 10.29 15.09
N PRO A 333 6.97 10.43 16.43
CA PRO A 333 5.73 10.39 17.20
C PRO A 333 4.84 11.59 16.86
N SER A 334 3.60 11.35 16.49
CA SER A 334 2.54 12.35 16.39
C SER A 334 1.46 12.04 17.42
N ARG A 335 0.95 13.06 18.08
CA ARG A 335 -0.09 12.93 19.10
C ARG A 335 -1.40 13.48 18.59
N GLU A 336 -2.47 12.73 18.83
CA GLU A 336 -3.79 13.15 18.46
C GLU A 336 -4.23 14.40 19.25
N GLY A 337 -4.61 15.48 18.52
CA GLY A 337 -5.09 16.71 19.14
C GLY A 337 -4.01 17.51 19.89
N GLU A 338 -2.75 17.43 19.48
CA GLU A 338 -1.67 18.16 20.16
C GLU A 338 -1.71 19.68 19.97
N ILE A 339 -2.49 20.17 19.00
CA ILE A 339 -2.66 21.59 18.72
C ILE A 339 -3.96 22.07 19.37
N ASP A 340 -3.88 23.10 20.22
CA ASP A 340 -5.05 23.69 20.88
C ASP A 340 -5.87 24.54 19.89
N LEU A 341 -7.07 24.07 19.57
CA LEU A 341 -7.98 24.75 18.66
C LEU A 341 -8.55 26.07 19.24
N ALA A 342 -8.49 26.26 20.54
CA ALA A 342 -8.94 27.47 21.22
C ALA A 342 -7.83 28.53 21.35
N ASN A 343 -6.62 28.23 20.90
CA ASN A 343 -5.49 29.15 20.94
C ASN A 343 -5.78 30.41 20.10
N PRO A 344 -5.84 31.62 20.70
CA PRO A 344 -6.09 32.85 19.95
C PRO A 344 -4.97 33.19 18.94
N TRP A 345 -3.79 32.57 19.10
CA TRP A 345 -2.64 32.70 18.20
C TRP A 345 -2.49 31.50 17.27
N LEU A 346 -3.53 30.71 17.04
CA LEU A 346 -3.48 29.47 16.27
C LEU A 346 -2.88 29.68 14.88
N CYS A 347 -3.27 30.74 14.14
CA CYS A 347 -2.69 31.01 12.83
C CYS A 347 -1.17 31.25 12.88
N HIS A 348 -0.67 31.96 13.91
CA HIS A 348 0.76 32.16 14.08
C HIS A 348 1.47 30.84 14.40
N GLU A 349 0.89 30.03 15.31
CA GLU A 349 1.43 28.70 15.66
C GLU A 349 1.52 27.81 14.42
N LEU A 350 0.46 27.72 13.61
CA LEU A 350 0.44 26.89 12.42
C LEU A 350 1.42 27.39 11.35
N ALA A 351 1.53 28.71 11.16
CA ALA A 351 2.51 29.29 10.25
C ALA A 351 3.95 28.98 10.68
N ASP A 352 4.24 29.09 11.98
CA ASP A 352 5.55 28.76 12.53
C ASP A 352 5.88 27.26 12.40
N ARG A 353 4.90 26.37 12.64
CA ARG A 353 5.05 24.93 12.47
C ARG A 353 5.33 24.58 10.99
N ARG A 354 4.61 25.18 10.05
CA ARG A 354 4.86 25.01 8.62
C ARG A 354 6.25 25.54 8.21
N ALA A 355 6.65 26.69 8.71
CA ALA A 355 7.99 27.23 8.45
C ALA A 355 9.12 26.31 8.95
N ARG A 356 8.86 25.52 9.99
CA ARG A 356 9.77 24.48 10.47
C ARG A 356 9.68 23.16 9.70
N GLY A 357 8.85 23.06 8.67
CA GLY A 357 8.68 21.84 7.87
C GLY A 357 7.87 20.75 8.58
N GLN A 358 6.94 21.14 9.46
CA GLN A 358 6.02 20.18 10.07
C GLN A 358 4.83 19.90 9.14
N ALA A 359 4.46 18.62 9.02
CA ALA A 359 3.23 18.20 8.39
C ALA A 359 2.04 18.42 9.34
N LEU A 360 0.97 19.01 8.85
CA LEU A 360 -0.18 19.42 9.66
C LEU A 360 -1.48 18.83 9.11
N THR A 361 -2.26 18.20 9.97
CA THR A 361 -3.57 17.63 9.63
C THR A 361 -4.66 18.10 10.59
N ALA A 362 -5.91 18.06 10.13
CA ALA A 362 -7.09 18.35 10.91
C ALA A 362 -8.17 17.29 10.70
N SER A 363 -8.96 17.03 11.74
CA SER A 363 -10.15 16.18 11.65
C SER A 363 -11.38 16.97 12.02
N THR A 364 -12.48 16.79 11.27
CA THR A 364 -13.73 17.47 11.51
C THR A 364 -14.57 16.77 12.57
N HIS A 365 -15.53 17.52 13.15
CA HIS A 365 -16.59 16.93 13.96
C HIS A 365 -17.47 16.01 13.11
N GLY A 366 -18.23 15.12 13.75
CA GLY A 366 -19.22 14.25 13.12
C GLY A 366 -19.55 13.04 13.97
N ARG A 367 -20.62 12.36 13.58
CA ARG A 367 -21.11 11.15 14.27
C ARG A 367 -20.84 9.86 13.50
N GLY A 368 -19.83 9.86 12.60
CA GLY A 368 -19.50 8.70 11.77
C GLY A 368 -20.26 8.64 10.45
N ASP A 369 -21.04 9.66 10.10
CA ASP A 369 -21.68 9.76 8.79
C ASP A 369 -20.94 10.81 7.93
N ASP A 370 -20.23 10.34 6.90
CA ASP A 370 -19.50 11.18 5.95
C ASP A 370 -20.42 12.00 5.02
N ARG A 371 -21.72 11.69 5.02
CA ARG A 371 -22.75 12.46 4.30
C ARG A 371 -23.17 13.72 5.05
N GLU A 372 -22.92 13.76 6.36
CA GLU A 372 -23.12 14.98 7.13
C GLU A 372 -22.20 16.08 6.60
N ARG A 373 -22.71 17.28 6.48
CA ARG A 373 -21.97 18.45 5.98
C ARG A 373 -21.92 19.52 7.04
N LEU A 374 -20.73 20.07 7.23
CA LEU A 374 -20.44 21.17 8.13
C LEU A 374 -20.16 22.44 7.31
N HIS A 375 -20.12 23.58 7.99
CA HIS A 375 -19.75 24.87 7.40
C HIS A 375 -20.51 25.18 6.10
N GLY A 376 -21.86 25.11 6.15
CA GLY A 376 -22.70 25.39 4.98
C GLY A 376 -22.50 24.45 3.80
N GLY A 377 -22.15 23.19 4.06
CA GLY A 377 -21.96 22.17 3.03
C GLY A 377 -20.55 22.07 2.47
N ARG A 378 -19.58 22.86 2.97
CA ARG A 378 -18.21 22.96 2.45
C ARG A 378 -17.25 21.94 3.06
N LEU A 379 -17.58 21.37 4.21
CA LEU A 379 -16.78 20.33 4.88
C LEU A 379 -17.60 19.07 5.07
N ALA A 380 -16.97 17.91 4.83
CA ALA A 380 -17.50 16.62 5.25
C ALA A 380 -17.30 16.46 6.76
N ALA A 381 -18.28 15.88 7.44
CA ALA A 381 -18.15 15.48 8.84
C ALA A 381 -17.38 14.17 8.95
N SER A 382 -16.81 13.89 10.12
CA SER A 382 -16.00 12.66 10.39
C SER A 382 -14.92 12.40 9.34
N HIS A 383 -14.27 13.48 8.87
CA HIS A 383 -13.33 13.44 7.76
C HIS A 383 -12.01 14.11 8.11
N ALA A 384 -10.92 13.70 7.46
CA ALA A 384 -9.59 14.25 7.65
C ALA A 384 -9.21 15.20 6.52
N TYR A 385 -8.50 16.25 6.86
CA TYR A 385 -7.99 17.31 5.97
C TYR A 385 -6.55 17.61 6.32
N PHE A 386 -5.73 18.05 5.35
CA PHE A 386 -4.45 18.66 5.66
C PHE A 386 -4.56 20.19 5.73
N ILE A 387 -3.67 20.82 6.48
CA ILE A 387 -3.59 22.28 6.52
C ILE A 387 -2.84 22.76 5.29
N LYS A 388 -3.62 23.14 4.28
CA LYS A 388 -3.08 23.56 2.99
C LYS A 388 -2.36 24.90 3.08
N ASP A 389 -2.99 25.87 3.77
CA ASP A 389 -2.44 27.21 3.89
C ASP A 389 -2.90 27.90 5.18
N VAL A 390 -2.20 28.98 5.55
CA VAL A 390 -2.48 29.79 6.75
C VAL A 390 -2.34 31.26 6.39
N ASP A 391 -3.44 32.00 6.50
CA ASP A 391 -3.46 33.46 6.36
C ASP A 391 -3.45 34.10 7.76
N VAL A 392 -2.25 34.40 8.24
CA VAL A 392 -2.04 35.00 9.56
C VAL A 392 -2.70 36.38 9.65
N ALA A 393 -2.57 37.20 8.61
CA ALA A 393 -3.13 38.56 8.59
C ALA A 393 -4.66 38.55 8.57
N GLY A 394 -5.26 37.60 7.82
CA GLY A 394 -6.70 37.41 7.76
C GLY A 394 -7.29 36.56 8.88
N GLY A 395 -6.47 35.99 9.76
CA GLY A 395 -6.90 35.15 10.89
C GLY A 395 -7.67 33.91 10.44
N ARG A 396 -7.20 33.22 9.40
CA ARG A 396 -7.90 32.08 8.81
C ARG A 396 -6.94 30.98 8.33
N ILE A 397 -7.47 29.76 8.26
CA ILE A 397 -6.73 28.58 7.79
C ILE A 397 -7.43 27.97 6.58
N CYS A 398 -6.66 27.41 5.65
CA CYS A 398 -7.17 26.67 4.51
C CYS A 398 -7.00 25.16 4.72
N LEU A 399 -8.07 24.43 4.59
CA LEU A 399 -8.11 22.97 4.63
C LEU A 399 -8.11 22.42 3.21
N GLY A 400 -7.25 21.46 2.92
CA GLY A 400 -7.25 20.70 1.68
C GLY A 400 -7.85 19.31 1.88
N ASN A 401 -8.73 18.91 0.96
CA ASN A 401 -9.47 17.64 1.01
C ASN A 401 -8.74 16.55 0.21
N PRO A 402 -8.50 15.36 0.76
CA PRO A 402 -7.88 14.27 0.03
C PRO A 402 -8.74 13.67 -1.10
N TRP A 403 -10.02 14.04 -1.21
CA TRP A 403 -10.89 13.62 -2.33
C TRP A 403 -10.45 14.17 -3.70
N GLY A 404 -9.44 15.03 -3.71
CA GLY A 404 -8.94 15.62 -4.93
C GLY A 404 -10.00 16.45 -5.67
N ASP A 405 -9.85 16.55 -6.96
CA ASP A 405 -10.75 17.33 -7.82
C ASP A 405 -12.00 16.55 -8.29
N GLY A 406 -12.07 15.25 -8.05
CA GLY A 406 -13.29 14.45 -8.18
C GLY A 406 -14.40 14.87 -7.23
N ALA A 407 -14.06 15.60 -6.15
CA ALA A 407 -15.01 16.23 -5.26
C ALA A 407 -15.65 17.48 -5.90
N ASP A 408 -16.85 17.84 -5.41
CA ASP A 408 -17.39 19.18 -5.69
C ASP A 408 -16.31 20.22 -5.33
N ARG A 409 -15.98 21.10 -6.27
CA ARG A 409 -14.95 22.15 -6.09
C ARG A 409 -15.08 22.93 -4.80
N ARG A 410 -16.33 23.10 -4.31
CA ARG A 410 -16.63 23.77 -3.04
C ARG A 410 -16.10 23.01 -1.83
N MET A 411 -15.81 21.71 -1.99
CA MET A 411 -15.32 20.84 -0.93
C MET A 411 -13.83 20.57 -1.02
N TRP A 412 -13.17 20.91 -2.12
CA TRP A 412 -11.73 20.67 -2.30
C TRP A 412 -10.88 21.52 -1.36
N GLU A 413 -11.23 22.80 -1.23
CA GLU A 413 -10.58 23.75 -0.34
C GLU A 413 -11.61 24.49 0.50
N CYS A 414 -11.33 24.62 1.78
CA CYS A 414 -12.22 25.34 2.69
C CYS A 414 -11.40 26.24 3.61
N TRP A 415 -11.66 27.56 3.52
CA TRP A 415 -11.12 28.53 4.45
C TRP A 415 -12.02 28.63 5.68
N LEU A 416 -11.42 28.51 6.87
CA LEU A 416 -12.06 28.73 8.17
C LEU A 416 -11.41 29.91 8.87
N THR A 417 -12.21 30.81 9.40
CA THR A 417 -11.76 31.82 10.35
C THR A 417 -11.47 31.17 11.71
N LEU A 418 -10.66 31.78 12.55
CA LEU A 418 -10.38 31.29 13.91
C LEU A 418 -11.65 31.10 14.74
N GLN A 419 -12.70 31.88 14.49
CA GLN A 419 -13.99 31.72 15.17
C GLN A 419 -14.77 30.47 14.75
N GLU A 420 -14.58 30.02 13.50
CA GLU A 420 -15.25 28.83 12.96
C GLU A 420 -14.51 27.54 13.28
N VAL A 421 -13.21 27.61 13.54
CA VAL A 421 -12.35 26.43 13.82
C VAL A 421 -12.95 25.53 14.90
N PRO A 422 -13.32 26.00 16.11
CA PRO A 422 -13.81 25.12 17.17
C PRO A 422 -15.14 24.44 16.85
N SER A 423 -15.97 25.04 16.00
CA SER A 423 -17.26 24.47 15.60
C SER A 423 -17.14 23.45 14.46
N CYS A 424 -16.07 23.52 13.66
CA CYS A 424 -15.86 22.67 12.52
C CYS A 424 -14.87 21.54 12.80
N LEU A 425 -13.80 21.83 13.54
CA LEU A 425 -12.71 20.91 13.77
C LEU A 425 -12.73 20.32 15.16
N ARG A 426 -12.48 19.03 15.21
CA ARG A 426 -12.37 18.27 16.45
C ARG A 426 -10.93 18.23 16.96
N ARG A 427 -9.94 18.11 16.05
CA ARG A 427 -8.54 17.90 16.37
C ARG A 427 -7.63 18.41 15.28
N MET A 428 -6.41 18.80 15.65
CA MET A 428 -5.30 19.02 14.76
C MET A 428 -4.07 18.29 15.26
N ASN A 429 -3.25 17.80 14.33
CA ASN A 429 -2.04 17.05 14.63
C ASN A 429 -0.87 17.63 13.84
N ALA A 430 0.34 17.43 14.34
CA ALA A 430 1.57 17.82 13.67
C ALA A 430 2.62 16.71 13.78
N VAL A 431 3.61 16.74 12.87
CA VAL A 431 4.78 15.89 12.94
C VAL A 431 5.95 16.54 12.20
N ASP A 432 7.17 16.35 12.69
CA ASP A 432 8.38 16.72 11.99
C ASP A 432 8.62 15.79 10.81
N THR A 433 8.99 16.35 9.65
CA THR A 433 9.21 15.56 8.41
C THR A 433 10.68 15.41 8.04
N TRP A 434 11.60 15.92 8.89
CA TRP A 434 13.06 15.92 8.68
C TRP A 434 13.79 15.13 9.76
#